data_0a950aee9b70a1bd20f21949e47735c6
#
_entry.id   0a950aee9b70a1bd20f21949e47735c6
#
_cell.length_a   1.000
_cell.length_b   1.000
_cell.length_c   1.000
_cell.angle_alpha   90.00
_cell.angle_beta   90.00
_cell.angle_gamma   90.00
#
_symmetry.space_group_name_H-M   'P 1'
#
loop_
_entity.id
_entity.type
_entity.pdbx_description
1 polymer ?
#
loop_
_entity_poly.entity_id
_entity_poly.type
_entity_poly.pdbx_seq_one_letter_code
_entity_poly.pdbx_strand_id
1 'polypeptide(L)'
;MQFRSSQILNKDYYSILGVNRGASQSDLKKAYFQKAKEYHPDVNKSEGAKEKFAEINEAYEVLGDEQKKRVYDSTGMTGDE
;
A
#
# COMPACT_ATOMS: atom_id res chain seq x y z
N MET A 1 18.40 16.74 -4.97
CA MET A 1 18.19 16.30 -4.67
C MET A 1 17.63 15.69 -4.00
N GLN A 2 17.28 15.57 -3.80
CA GLN A 2 16.86 15.01 -3.34
C GLN A 2 16.53 14.34 -2.63
N PHE A 3 16.50 14.27 -2.03
CA PHE A 3 16.29 13.58 -1.37
C PHE A 3 15.38 12.87 -0.94
N ARG A 4 15.19 12.63 -0.86
CA ARG A 4 14.34 11.78 -0.86
C ARG A 4 14.47 10.73 0.07
N SER A 5 15.38 10.46 0.68
CA SER A 5 15.59 9.45 1.67
C SER A 5 14.62 9.57 2.83
N SER A 6 14.08 10.70 3.04
CA SER A 6 13.16 10.90 4.14
C SER A 6 11.87 10.10 3.97
N GLN A 7 11.62 9.66 2.76
CA GLN A 7 10.42 8.93 2.55
C GLN A 7 10.44 7.56 3.09
N ILE A 8 11.56 7.07 3.50
CA ILE A 8 11.66 5.73 4.02
C ILE A 8 10.82 5.52 5.25
N LEU A 9 10.65 6.56 6.04
CA LEU A 9 9.94 6.45 7.31
C LEU A 9 8.45 6.28 7.12
N ASN A 10 7.92 6.82 6.04
CA ASN A 10 6.48 6.79 5.80
C ASN A 10 6.20 6.24 4.43
N LYS A 11 5.57 5.10 4.37
CA LYS A 11 5.16 4.54 3.10
C LYS A 11 3.83 5.14 2.71
N ASP A 12 3.70 5.49 1.44
CA ASP A 12 2.45 6.00 0.94
C ASP A 12 1.63 4.83 0.42
N TYR A 13 0.83 4.25 1.29
CA TYR A 13 0.04 3.08 0.95
C TYR A 13 -0.98 3.39 -0.13
N TYR A 14 -1.47 4.61 -0.14
CA TYR A 14 -2.42 5.00 -1.19
C TYR A 14 -1.75 4.96 -2.56
N SER A 15 -0.52 5.41 -2.63
CA SER A 15 0.24 5.34 -3.87
C SER A 15 0.53 3.91 -4.28
N ILE A 16 0.85 3.08 -3.32
CA ILE A 16 1.16 1.68 -3.59
C ILE A 16 -0.05 1.00 -4.23
N LEU A 17 -1.23 1.29 -3.73
CA LEU A 17 -2.45 0.73 -4.30
C LEU A 17 -2.93 1.51 -5.51
N GLY A 18 -2.40 2.71 -5.72
CA GLY A 18 -2.80 3.53 -6.85
C GLY A 18 -4.16 4.18 -6.69
N VAL A 19 -4.50 4.54 -5.46
CA VAL A 19 -5.79 5.18 -5.20
C VAL A 19 -5.57 6.52 -4.51
N ASN A 20 -6.64 7.30 -4.43
CA ASN A 20 -6.62 8.59 -3.75
C ASN A 20 -6.82 8.40 -2.26
N ARG A 21 -6.40 9.40 -1.51
CA ARG A 21 -6.56 9.34 -0.06
C ARG A 21 -8.01 9.28 0.37
N GLY A 22 -8.90 9.76 -0.47
CA GLY A 22 -10.32 9.71 -0.16
C GLY A 22 -11.01 8.44 -0.62
N ALA A 23 -10.25 7.45 -1.05
CA ALA A 23 -10.84 6.24 -1.57
C ALA A 23 -11.64 5.51 -0.51
N SER A 24 -12.77 4.95 -0.93
CA SER A 24 -13.62 4.18 -0.02
C SER A 24 -13.02 2.80 0.20
N GLN A 25 -13.55 2.09 1.18
CA GLN A 25 -13.09 0.72 1.42
C GLN A 25 -13.31 -0.14 0.20
N SER A 26 -14.39 0.10 -0.50
CA SER A 26 -14.70 -0.62 -1.72
C SER A 26 -13.63 -0.36 -2.78
N ASP A 27 -13.22 0.90 -2.91
CA ASP A 27 -12.18 1.26 -3.87
C ASP A 27 -10.85 0.65 -3.48
N LEU A 28 -10.55 0.65 -2.20
CA LEU A 28 -9.30 0.07 -1.72
C LEU A 28 -9.24 -1.42 -2.03
N LYS A 29 -10.33 -2.10 -1.79
CA LYS A 29 -10.38 -3.54 -2.04
C LYS A 29 -10.21 -3.83 -3.52
N LYS A 30 -10.88 -3.07 -4.35
CA LYS A 30 -10.79 -3.26 -5.78
C LYS A 30 -9.36 -3.03 -6.27
N ALA A 31 -8.75 -1.97 -5.80
CA ALA A 31 -7.39 -1.65 -6.18
C ALA A 31 -6.43 -2.75 -5.70
N TYR A 32 -6.65 -3.24 -4.50
CA TYR A 32 -5.82 -4.30 -3.97
C TYR A 32 -5.88 -5.54 -4.85
N PHE A 33 -7.09 -5.96 -5.21
CA PHE A 33 -7.23 -7.15 -6.04
C PHE A 33 -6.55 -6.98 -7.39
N GLN A 34 -6.67 -5.81 -7.98
CA GLN A 34 -6.05 -5.55 -9.26
C GLN A 34 -4.53 -5.61 -9.16
N LYS A 35 -3.99 -4.96 -8.15
CA LYS A 35 -2.54 -4.95 -7.98
C LYS A 35 -2.02 -6.32 -7.59
N ALA A 36 -2.73 -7.00 -6.72
CA ALA A 36 -2.31 -8.33 -6.28
C ALA A 36 -2.27 -9.30 -7.45
N LYS A 37 -3.25 -9.18 -8.34
CA LYS A 37 -3.30 -10.04 -9.49
C LYS A 37 -2.15 -9.73 -10.45
N GLU A 38 -1.85 -8.45 -10.59
CA GLU A 38 -0.81 -8.00 -11.50
C GLU A 38 0.57 -8.44 -11.05
N TYR A 39 0.81 -8.44 -9.75
CA TYR A 39 2.13 -8.76 -9.20
C TYR A 39 2.19 -10.10 -8.52
N HIS A 40 1.17 -10.92 -8.70
CA HIS A 40 1.18 -12.24 -8.10
C HIS A 40 2.37 -13.05 -8.61
N PRO A 41 3.06 -13.76 -7.72
CA PRO A 41 4.26 -14.50 -8.14
C PRO A 41 4.01 -15.54 -9.22
N ASP A 42 2.79 -16.07 -9.29
CA ASP A 42 2.46 -17.05 -10.31
C ASP A 42 2.31 -16.41 -11.69
N VAL A 43 1.91 -15.18 -11.72
CA VAL A 43 1.67 -14.46 -12.96
C VAL A 43 2.87 -13.65 -13.38
N ASN A 44 3.48 -12.99 -12.43
CA ASN A 44 4.59 -12.08 -12.70
C ASN A 44 5.83 -12.61 -12.00
N LYS A 45 6.75 -13.09 -12.79
CA LYS A 45 7.97 -13.70 -12.24
C LYS A 45 9.16 -12.78 -12.22
N SER A 46 8.95 -11.52 -12.54
CA SER A 46 10.06 -10.60 -12.52
C SER A 46 10.54 -10.40 -11.09
N GLU A 47 11.77 -9.97 -11.00
CA GLU A 47 12.45 -9.87 -9.73
C GLU A 47 11.76 -8.94 -8.75
N GLY A 48 11.31 -7.81 -9.23
CA GLY A 48 10.67 -6.83 -8.36
C GLY A 48 9.24 -7.14 -8.00
N ALA A 49 8.63 -8.12 -8.68
CA ALA A 49 7.22 -8.40 -8.45
C ALA A 49 6.95 -8.91 -7.05
N LYS A 50 7.86 -9.69 -6.52
CA LYS A 50 7.70 -10.25 -5.21
C LYS A 50 7.67 -9.16 -4.14
N GLU A 51 8.56 -8.20 -4.26
CA GLU A 51 8.61 -7.09 -3.33
C GLU A 51 7.39 -6.21 -3.47
N LYS A 52 6.98 -5.98 -4.70
CA LYS A 52 5.78 -5.20 -4.94
C LYS A 52 4.57 -5.88 -4.35
N PHE A 53 4.48 -7.18 -4.51
CA PHE A 53 3.36 -7.93 -3.97
C PHE A 53 3.30 -7.79 -2.45
N ALA A 54 4.46 -7.87 -1.80
CA ALA A 54 4.52 -7.72 -0.37
C ALA A 54 4.08 -6.32 0.06
N GLU A 55 4.50 -5.31 -0.68
CA GLU A 55 4.09 -3.94 -0.38
C GLU A 55 2.59 -3.75 -0.55
N ILE A 56 2.04 -4.35 -1.59
CA ILE A 56 0.62 -4.26 -1.85
C ILE A 56 -0.17 -4.90 -0.71
N ASN A 57 0.27 -6.05 -0.25
CA ASN A 57 -0.38 -6.70 0.88
C ASN A 57 -0.29 -5.86 2.13
N GLU A 58 0.86 -5.27 2.38
CA GLU A 58 1.03 -4.43 3.55
C GLU A 58 0.13 -3.21 3.48
N ALA A 59 0.05 -2.59 2.31
CA ALA A 59 -0.78 -1.42 2.13
C ALA A 59 -2.24 -1.74 2.41
N TYR A 60 -2.71 -2.86 1.89
CA TYR A 60 -4.10 -3.22 2.10
C TYR A 60 -4.35 -3.64 3.54
N GLU A 61 -3.36 -4.24 4.17
CA GLU A 61 -3.51 -4.62 5.57
C GLU A 61 -3.79 -3.40 6.43
N VAL A 62 -3.15 -2.30 6.12
CA VAL A 62 -3.34 -1.07 6.86
C VAL A 62 -4.61 -0.34 6.41
N LEU A 63 -4.76 -0.13 5.11
CA LEU A 63 -5.86 0.66 4.61
C LEU A 63 -7.18 -0.09 4.63
N GLY A 64 -7.12 -1.41 4.56
CA GLY A 64 -8.33 -2.22 4.59
C GLY A 64 -8.93 -2.38 5.97
N ASP A 65 -8.20 -2.02 7.00
CA ASP A 65 -8.68 -2.05 8.38
C ASP A 65 -9.01 -0.63 8.78
N GLU A 66 -10.25 -0.38 9.14
CA GLU A 66 -10.69 0.99 9.42
C GLU A 66 -9.91 1.62 10.56
N GLN A 67 -9.57 0.85 11.56
CA GLN A 67 -8.81 1.38 12.68
C GLN A 67 -7.39 1.74 12.25
N LYS A 68 -6.74 0.82 11.57
CA LYS A 68 -5.39 1.07 11.12
C LYS A 68 -5.35 2.21 10.10
N LYS A 69 -6.36 2.25 9.25
CA LYS A 69 -6.45 3.32 8.26
C LYS A 69 -6.58 4.66 8.96
N ARG A 70 -7.37 4.72 9.99
CA ARG A 70 -7.55 5.96 10.73
C ARG A 70 -6.25 6.43 11.36
N VAL A 71 -5.51 5.51 11.95
CA VAL A 71 -4.23 5.84 12.55
C VAL A 71 -3.25 6.30 11.47
N TYR A 72 -3.23 5.60 10.37
CA TYR A 72 -2.35 5.96 9.27
C TYR A 72 -2.69 7.35 8.74
N ASP A 73 -3.97 7.63 8.56
CA ASP A 73 -4.40 8.93 8.06
C ASP A 73 -4.04 10.05 9.02
N SER A 74 -4.12 9.77 10.31
CA SER A 74 -3.81 10.77 11.32
C SER A 74 -2.33 11.05 11.43
N THR A 75 -1.53 10.01 11.43
CA THR A 75 -0.11 10.14 11.74
C THR A 75 0.79 9.95 10.54
N GLY A 76 0.28 9.34 9.50
CA GLY A 76 1.11 8.99 8.35
C GLY A 76 1.96 7.78 8.59
N MET A 77 1.67 7.04 9.65
CA MET A 77 2.44 5.87 10.01
C MET A 77 1.57 4.64 10.03
N THR A 78 2.21 3.50 10.16
CA THR A 78 1.47 2.24 10.11
C THR A 78 0.76 1.91 11.41
N GLY A 79 1.03 2.66 12.45
CA GLY A 79 0.41 2.38 13.73
C GLY A 79 1.22 1.48 14.62
N ASP A 80 2.37 1.10 14.18
CA ASP A 80 3.25 0.25 14.94
C ASP A 80 4.18 1.01 15.87
N GLU A 81 4.09 2.27 15.81
CA GLU A 81 5.04 3.12 16.54
C GLU A 81 4.82 3.12 18.02
#